data_0853fde52458cd82826abf3924b590ec
#
_entry.id   0853fde52458cd82826abf3924b590ec
#
_cell.length_a   1.000
_cell.length_b   1.000
_cell.length_c   1.000
_cell.angle_alpha   90.00
_cell.angle_beta   90.00
_cell.angle_gamma   90.00
#
_symmetry.space_group_name_H-M   'P 1'
#
loop_
_entity.id
_entity.type
_entity.pdbx_description
1 polymer ?
#
loop_
_entity_poly.entity_id
_entity_poly.type
_entity_poly.pdbx_seq_one_letter_code
_entity_poly.pdbx_strand_id
1 'polypeptide(L)'
;HLKQGVAKDRIVSVQDPEMRHGRKSSAKRFDGHKLAIAVEPESQLITAVEVLPGNAPDRERALDLVEESEQNTGMEAEEAVGDCAYGDGMTRQEFEEAGRKLVAKVAPRRNGKQFSKDAFVIDLERMTCTCPAGQATRDLIGRGRCRQGDDEAPPRQAFQFPGAVCDACGLRSRCTRAGPGKGRTVALHPQERLLQEARALEKSPEFSEYIRKRQVAEHRLARLVQLGIRQARYFGRRKTLFQARIAAAVANLTLVAARAPQNHEDGTEPRTAPSFFLAAKTTLRLVLRHISSPIDSVSVPDMRRATATGVFG
;
A
#
# COMPACT_ATOMS: atom_id res chain seq x y z
N HIS A 1 14.84 2.46 32.61
CA HIS A 1 15.31 2.64 31.23
C HIS A 1 14.22 3.28 30.39
N LEU A 2 14.48 4.49 29.88
CA LEU A 2 13.59 5.14 28.91
C LEU A 2 13.57 4.33 27.61
N LYS A 3 12.37 3.94 27.14
CA LYS A 3 12.24 3.27 25.83
C LYS A 3 12.62 4.26 24.75
N GLN A 4 13.59 3.87 23.90
CA GLN A 4 13.91 4.64 22.70
C GLN A 4 12.81 4.46 21.65
N GLY A 5 12.40 5.55 20.99
CA GLY A 5 11.39 5.56 19.94
C GLY A 5 10.16 6.37 20.32
N VAL A 6 9.21 6.43 19.37
CA VAL A 6 7.93 7.12 19.56
C VAL A 6 6.86 6.07 19.86
N ALA A 7 6.09 6.25 20.93
CA ALA A 7 4.95 5.39 21.26
C ALA A 7 3.97 5.39 20.09
N LYS A 8 3.41 4.21 19.74
CA LYS A 8 2.52 4.02 18.60
C LYS A 8 1.25 4.88 18.68
N ASP A 9 0.78 5.08 19.89
CA ASP A 9 -0.43 5.82 20.25
C ASP A 9 -0.18 7.26 20.73
N ARG A 10 1.07 7.75 20.60
CA ARG A 10 1.43 9.11 21.03
C ARG A 10 0.51 10.15 20.39
N ILE A 11 -0.14 10.93 21.25
CA ILE A 11 -0.91 12.12 20.86
C ILE A 11 0.08 13.23 20.51
N VAL A 12 0.03 13.73 19.29
CA VAL A 12 0.92 14.78 18.77
C VAL A 12 0.25 16.16 18.76
N SER A 13 -1.07 16.20 18.88
CA SER A 13 -1.85 17.43 18.95
C SER A 13 -2.98 17.27 19.98
N VAL A 14 -3.17 18.27 20.82
CA VAL A 14 -4.30 18.33 21.75
C VAL A 14 -5.60 18.68 21.00
N GLN A 15 -5.50 19.48 19.94
CA GLN A 15 -6.64 19.90 19.12
C GLN A 15 -7.14 18.79 18.19
N ASP A 16 -6.24 17.92 17.74
CA ASP A 16 -6.57 16.74 16.93
C ASP A 16 -5.96 15.47 17.56
N PRO A 17 -6.68 14.83 18.51
CA PRO A 17 -6.20 13.62 19.19
C PRO A 17 -6.04 12.40 18.25
N GLU A 18 -6.64 12.42 17.05
CA GLU A 18 -6.51 11.35 16.04
C GLU A 18 -5.26 11.51 15.18
N MET A 19 -4.61 12.68 15.22
CA MET A 19 -3.36 12.93 14.52
C MET A 19 -2.24 12.03 15.05
N ARG A 20 -1.42 11.48 14.16
CA ARG A 20 -0.29 10.62 14.54
C ARG A 20 0.99 11.07 13.87
N HIS A 21 2.11 10.74 14.54
CA HIS A 21 3.44 10.96 14.01
C HIS A 21 3.76 9.91 12.94
N GLY A 22 3.81 10.32 11.69
CA GLY A 22 4.11 9.48 10.55
C GLY A 22 5.51 9.70 9.99
N ARG A 23 5.90 8.82 9.08
CA ARG A 23 7.20 8.87 8.43
C ARG A 23 7.06 8.49 6.96
N LYS A 24 7.48 9.38 6.06
CA LYS A 24 7.55 9.09 4.62
C LYS A 24 8.90 8.44 4.23
N SER A 25 9.97 8.83 4.90
CA SER A 25 11.31 8.27 4.74
C SER A 25 12.08 8.42 6.06
N SER A 26 13.32 7.92 6.14
CA SER A 26 14.17 8.14 7.31
C SER A 26 14.35 9.62 7.65
N ALA A 27 14.36 10.50 6.66
CA ALA A 27 14.56 11.94 6.82
C ALA A 27 13.24 12.74 6.86
N LYS A 28 12.16 12.26 6.20
CA LYS A 28 10.89 13.00 6.12
C LYS A 28 9.89 12.45 7.11
N ARG A 29 9.62 13.22 8.16
CA ARG A 29 8.60 12.98 9.17
C ARG A 29 7.47 13.98 9.02
N PHE A 30 6.29 13.63 9.51
CA PHE A 30 5.12 14.52 9.53
C PHE A 30 4.22 14.16 10.69
N ASP A 31 3.41 15.10 11.10
CA ASP A 31 2.31 14.89 12.05
C ASP A 31 0.99 15.10 11.31
N GLY A 32 0.12 14.11 11.32
CA GLY A 32 -1.13 14.20 10.56
C GLY A 32 -1.76 12.86 10.25
N HIS A 33 -2.42 12.82 9.10
CA HIS A 33 -3.13 11.68 8.55
C HIS A 33 -2.52 11.29 7.21
N LYS A 34 -2.74 10.04 6.77
CA LYS A 34 -2.45 9.58 5.43
C LYS A 34 -3.72 9.54 4.59
N LEU A 35 -3.60 9.80 3.30
CA LEU A 35 -4.68 9.66 2.35
C LEU A 35 -4.38 8.50 1.42
N ALA A 36 -5.32 7.58 1.27
CA ALA A 36 -5.32 6.55 0.25
C ALA A 36 -6.48 6.80 -0.72
N ILE A 37 -6.28 6.49 -2.00
CA ILE A 37 -7.32 6.59 -3.03
C ILE A 37 -7.34 5.34 -3.90
N ALA A 38 -8.53 4.95 -4.34
CA ALA A 38 -8.70 4.05 -5.47
C ALA A 38 -9.07 4.86 -6.72
N VAL A 39 -8.51 4.45 -7.85
CA VAL A 39 -8.73 5.10 -9.15
C VAL A 39 -9.00 4.03 -10.18
N GLU A 40 -10.05 4.20 -10.98
CA GLU A 40 -10.30 3.36 -12.13
C GLU A 40 -9.40 3.84 -13.30
N PRO A 41 -8.53 2.94 -13.86
CA PRO A 41 -7.46 3.38 -14.75
C PRO A 41 -7.90 3.97 -16.08
N GLU A 42 -9.00 3.49 -16.66
CA GLU A 42 -9.46 3.94 -17.99
C GLU A 42 -10.14 5.30 -17.93
N SER A 43 -11.11 5.44 -17.04
CA SER A 43 -11.79 6.71 -16.81
C SER A 43 -10.95 7.71 -16.04
N GLN A 44 -9.94 7.23 -15.31
CA GLN A 44 -9.12 7.99 -14.36
C GLN A 44 -9.94 8.64 -13.23
N LEU A 45 -11.12 8.12 -12.93
CA LEU A 45 -11.95 8.61 -11.84
C LEU A 45 -11.45 8.09 -10.51
N ILE A 46 -11.44 8.97 -9.52
CA ILE A 46 -11.24 8.59 -8.12
C ILE A 46 -12.53 7.93 -7.65
N THR A 47 -12.48 6.65 -7.33
CA THR A 47 -13.64 5.82 -7.02
C THR A 47 -13.85 5.60 -5.54
N ALA A 48 -12.76 5.61 -4.75
CA ALA A 48 -12.82 5.56 -3.30
C ALA A 48 -11.72 6.42 -2.66
N VAL A 49 -11.95 6.84 -1.41
CA VAL A 49 -11.04 7.71 -0.66
C VAL A 49 -11.08 7.30 0.81
N GLU A 50 -9.91 7.04 1.39
CA GLU A 50 -9.78 6.71 2.81
C GLU A 50 -8.73 7.58 3.50
N VAL A 51 -8.95 7.90 4.78
CA VAL A 51 -8.01 8.65 5.61
C VAL A 51 -7.54 7.78 6.77
N LEU A 52 -6.26 7.45 6.74
CA LEU A 52 -5.60 6.59 7.72
C LEU A 52 -4.85 7.42 8.78
N PRO A 53 -4.59 6.86 9.97
CA PRO A 53 -3.66 7.45 10.92
C PRO A 53 -2.29 7.68 10.30
N GLY A 54 -1.59 8.76 10.65
CA GLY A 54 -0.28 9.09 10.09
C GLY A 54 0.80 8.01 10.25
N ASN A 55 0.68 7.18 11.27
CA ASN A 55 1.59 6.05 11.55
C ASN A 55 1.08 4.69 11.04
N ALA A 56 -0.10 4.64 10.44
CA ALA A 56 -0.62 3.41 9.85
C ALA A 56 0.26 2.96 8.66
N PRO A 57 0.44 1.66 8.43
CA PRO A 57 1.02 1.17 7.18
C PRO A 57 0.10 1.54 6.01
N ASP A 58 0.66 1.84 4.83
CA ASP A 58 -0.14 2.28 3.67
C ASP A 58 -1.11 1.19 3.21
N ARG A 59 -0.76 -0.09 3.41
CA ARG A 59 -1.60 -1.25 3.12
C ARG A 59 -2.81 -1.42 4.03
N GLU A 60 -2.82 -0.74 5.18
CA GLU A 60 -3.96 -0.82 6.10
C GLU A 60 -5.24 -0.40 5.38
N ARG A 61 -6.25 -1.28 5.43
CA ARG A 61 -7.52 -1.12 4.73
C ARG A 61 -7.44 -1.05 3.19
N ALA A 62 -6.40 -1.67 2.59
CA ALA A 62 -6.26 -1.70 1.14
C ALA A 62 -7.42 -2.44 0.46
N LEU A 63 -7.83 -3.59 1.00
CA LEU A 63 -8.98 -4.35 0.51
C LEU A 63 -10.29 -3.58 0.68
N ASP A 64 -10.52 -2.97 1.86
CA ASP A 64 -11.71 -2.15 2.12
C ASP A 64 -11.85 -0.99 1.10
N LEU A 65 -10.71 -0.40 0.70
CA LEU A 65 -10.68 0.69 -0.28
C LEU A 65 -11.11 0.20 -1.67
N VAL A 66 -10.74 -1.02 -2.06
CA VAL A 66 -11.19 -1.65 -3.30
C VAL A 66 -12.68 -1.97 -3.22
N GLU A 67 -13.15 -2.54 -2.12
CA GLU A 67 -14.56 -2.83 -1.89
C GLU A 67 -15.43 -1.56 -1.88
N GLU A 68 -14.95 -0.47 -1.29
CA GLU A 68 -15.62 0.83 -1.39
C GLU A 68 -15.68 1.34 -2.84
N SER A 69 -14.61 1.11 -3.60
CA SER A 69 -14.57 1.44 -5.03
C SER A 69 -15.63 0.66 -5.82
N GLU A 70 -15.74 -0.65 -5.61
CA GLU A 70 -16.76 -1.50 -6.24
C GLU A 70 -18.17 -1.05 -5.89
N GLN A 71 -18.42 -0.76 -4.62
CA GLN A 71 -19.73 -0.27 -4.16
C GLN A 71 -20.08 1.09 -4.77
N ASN A 72 -19.11 1.97 -4.99
CA ASN A 72 -19.32 3.29 -5.58
C ASN A 72 -19.57 3.23 -7.10
N THR A 73 -18.87 2.32 -7.78
CA THR A 73 -18.96 2.17 -9.25
C THR A 73 -20.07 1.19 -9.67
N GLY A 74 -20.34 0.18 -8.85
CA GLY A 74 -21.16 -0.98 -9.18
C GLY A 74 -20.44 -1.95 -10.12
N MET A 75 -19.11 -1.92 -10.17
CA MET A 75 -18.23 -2.77 -10.97
C MET A 75 -17.34 -3.57 -10.03
N GLU A 76 -17.16 -4.85 -10.29
CA GLU A 76 -16.20 -5.69 -9.58
C GLU A 76 -14.78 -5.40 -10.05
N ALA A 77 -13.83 -5.42 -9.12
CA ALA A 77 -12.41 -5.26 -9.40
C ALA A 77 -11.71 -6.63 -9.28
N GLU A 78 -11.48 -7.27 -10.40
CA GLU A 78 -10.73 -8.53 -10.44
C GLU A 78 -9.24 -8.32 -10.06
N GLU A 79 -8.73 -7.13 -10.29
CA GLU A 79 -7.33 -6.78 -10.17
C GLU A 79 -7.13 -5.40 -9.53
N ALA A 80 -6.24 -5.32 -8.55
CA ALA A 80 -5.80 -4.07 -7.94
C ALA A 80 -4.31 -3.86 -8.15
N VAL A 81 -3.91 -2.65 -8.55
CA VAL A 81 -2.51 -2.28 -8.79
C VAL A 81 -2.07 -1.26 -7.74
N GLY A 82 -1.03 -1.62 -6.98
CA GLY A 82 -0.48 -0.77 -5.92
C GLY A 82 1.02 -0.49 -6.06
N ASP A 83 1.54 0.37 -5.20
CA ASP A 83 2.98 0.54 -5.05
C ASP A 83 3.61 -0.58 -4.21
N CYS A 84 4.92 -0.52 -3.95
CA CYS A 84 5.60 -1.56 -3.17
C CYS A 84 5.18 -1.59 -1.68
N ALA A 85 4.50 -0.57 -1.16
CA ALA A 85 4.01 -0.57 0.21
C ALA A 85 2.84 -1.56 0.41
N TYR A 86 2.12 -1.87 -0.67
CA TYR A 86 1.05 -2.88 -0.69
C TYR A 86 1.57 -4.29 -1.02
N GLY A 87 2.83 -4.43 -1.43
CA GLY A 87 3.40 -5.67 -1.98
C GLY A 87 3.84 -6.72 -0.97
N ASP A 88 3.46 -6.64 0.29
CA ASP A 88 3.80 -7.66 1.29
C ASP A 88 2.93 -8.92 1.19
N GLY A 89 3.39 -10.01 1.84
CA GLY A 89 2.75 -11.31 1.72
C GLY A 89 1.36 -11.39 2.36
N MET A 90 1.13 -10.67 3.46
CA MET A 90 -0.17 -10.68 4.16
C MET A 90 -1.25 -10.00 3.30
N THR A 91 -0.95 -8.81 2.79
CA THR A 91 -1.88 -8.08 1.91
C THR A 91 -2.21 -8.91 0.66
N ARG A 92 -1.23 -9.61 0.08
CA ARG A 92 -1.47 -10.51 -1.06
C ARG A 92 -2.40 -11.66 -0.70
N GLN A 93 -2.23 -12.23 0.48
CA GLN A 93 -3.10 -13.29 0.97
C GLN A 93 -4.53 -12.77 1.17
N GLU A 94 -4.70 -11.61 1.80
CA GLU A 94 -6.02 -10.98 1.98
C GLU A 94 -6.75 -10.78 0.64
N PHE A 95 -6.03 -10.33 -0.39
CA PHE A 95 -6.59 -10.16 -1.73
C PHE A 95 -6.92 -11.51 -2.40
N GLU A 96 -6.03 -12.51 -2.29
CA GLU A 96 -6.27 -13.86 -2.83
C GLU A 96 -7.49 -14.52 -2.18
N GLU A 97 -7.63 -14.43 -0.86
CA GLU A 97 -8.78 -14.95 -0.10
C GLU A 97 -10.09 -14.25 -0.49
N ALA A 98 -10.01 -12.98 -0.88
CA ALA A 98 -11.15 -12.23 -1.42
C ALA A 98 -11.40 -12.48 -2.93
N GLY A 99 -10.68 -13.41 -3.55
CA GLY A 99 -10.80 -13.72 -4.98
C GLY A 99 -10.27 -12.65 -5.93
N ARG A 100 -9.40 -11.75 -5.43
CA ARG A 100 -8.85 -10.64 -6.21
C ARG A 100 -7.34 -10.76 -6.39
N LYS A 101 -6.82 -10.28 -7.51
CA LYS A 101 -5.39 -10.24 -7.79
C LYS A 101 -4.79 -8.90 -7.36
N LEU A 102 -3.78 -8.95 -6.48
CA LEU A 102 -2.99 -7.77 -6.13
C LEU A 102 -1.69 -7.73 -6.93
N VAL A 103 -1.51 -6.70 -7.74
CA VAL A 103 -0.29 -6.42 -8.49
C VAL A 103 0.46 -5.26 -7.84
N ALA A 104 1.54 -5.59 -7.17
CA ALA A 104 2.42 -4.62 -6.52
C ALA A 104 3.84 -5.18 -6.50
N LYS A 105 4.86 -4.32 -6.52
CA LYS A 105 6.25 -4.76 -6.40
C LYS A 105 6.51 -5.35 -5.01
N VAL A 106 7.33 -6.40 -4.97
CA VAL A 106 7.84 -6.90 -3.69
C VAL A 106 8.97 -6.00 -3.21
N ALA A 107 8.87 -5.48 -1.99
CA ALA A 107 9.90 -4.63 -1.44
C ALA A 107 11.27 -5.33 -1.44
N PRO A 108 12.34 -4.72 -1.98
CA PRO A 108 13.64 -5.32 -2.06
C PRO A 108 14.22 -5.54 -0.67
N ARG A 109 14.69 -6.76 -0.40
CA ARG A 109 15.33 -7.10 0.88
C ARG A 109 16.81 -6.84 0.77
N ARG A 110 17.30 -5.88 1.54
CA ARG A 110 18.75 -5.61 1.65
C ARG A 110 19.31 -6.31 2.87
N ASN A 111 20.53 -6.84 2.74
CA ASN A 111 21.28 -7.48 3.83
C ASN A 111 22.67 -6.85 3.98
N GLY A 112 22.75 -5.54 4.01
CA GLY A 112 24.02 -4.82 4.05
C GLY A 112 24.89 -5.14 2.84
N LYS A 113 26.14 -5.55 3.08
CA LYS A 113 27.09 -5.99 2.04
C LYS A 113 26.97 -7.47 1.68
N GLN A 114 26.08 -8.22 2.34
CA GLN A 114 25.94 -9.66 2.16
C GLN A 114 24.81 -9.97 1.18
N PHE A 115 24.82 -11.20 0.65
CA PHE A 115 23.75 -11.68 -0.21
C PHE A 115 22.39 -11.52 0.48
N SER A 116 21.46 -10.87 -0.23
CA SER A 116 20.06 -10.81 0.17
C SER A 116 19.40 -12.18 -0.01
N LYS A 117 18.17 -12.33 0.48
CA LYS A 117 17.38 -13.55 0.26
C LYS A 117 17.18 -13.84 -1.23
N ASP A 118 17.09 -12.81 -2.06
CA ASP A 118 16.80 -12.93 -3.50
C ASP A 118 17.96 -13.59 -4.28
N ALA A 119 19.15 -13.72 -3.67
CA ALA A 119 20.27 -14.48 -4.23
C ALA A 119 20.17 -16.00 -3.99
N PHE A 120 19.16 -16.45 -3.23
CA PHE A 120 18.92 -17.86 -2.93
C PHE A 120 17.71 -18.33 -3.72
N VAL A 121 17.77 -19.55 -4.26
CA VAL A 121 16.66 -20.18 -4.96
C VAL A 121 15.91 -21.06 -3.98
N ILE A 122 14.65 -20.74 -3.69
CA ILE A 122 13.78 -21.55 -2.83
C ILE A 122 12.79 -22.28 -3.73
N ASP A 123 12.88 -23.60 -3.72
CA ASP A 123 11.93 -24.52 -4.36
C ASP A 123 10.92 -24.97 -3.29
N LEU A 124 9.66 -24.53 -3.45
CA LEU A 124 8.60 -24.82 -2.50
C LEU A 124 8.02 -26.23 -2.66
N GLU A 125 8.08 -26.79 -3.86
CA GLU A 125 7.59 -28.16 -4.12
C GLU A 125 8.51 -29.19 -3.48
N ARG A 126 9.83 -29.01 -3.66
CA ARG A 126 10.84 -29.91 -3.11
C ARG A 126 11.28 -29.53 -1.70
N MET A 127 10.78 -28.41 -1.19
CA MET A 127 11.20 -27.82 0.08
C MET A 127 12.71 -27.73 0.19
N THR A 128 13.37 -27.14 -0.82
CA THR A 128 14.82 -26.96 -0.88
C THR A 128 15.19 -25.49 -1.03
N CYS A 129 16.36 -25.15 -0.49
CA CYS A 129 16.96 -23.84 -0.69
C CYS A 129 18.39 -23.99 -1.22
N THR A 130 18.65 -23.40 -2.39
CA THR A 130 19.99 -23.42 -3.03
C THR A 130 20.67 -22.06 -2.84
N CYS A 131 21.92 -22.07 -2.36
CA CYS A 131 22.69 -20.86 -2.14
C CYS A 131 23.43 -20.40 -3.41
N PRO A 132 23.99 -19.16 -3.46
CA PRO A 132 24.76 -18.66 -4.60
C PRO A 132 26.01 -19.46 -4.95
N ALA A 133 26.51 -20.32 -4.04
CA ALA A 133 27.62 -21.26 -4.30
C ALA A 133 27.12 -22.62 -4.82
N GLY A 134 25.82 -22.76 -5.15
CA GLY A 134 25.25 -24.01 -5.67
C GLY A 134 24.97 -25.09 -4.62
N GLN A 135 25.20 -24.84 -3.32
CA GLN A 135 24.87 -25.79 -2.26
C GLN A 135 23.38 -25.72 -1.94
N ALA A 136 22.74 -26.87 -1.81
CA ALA A 136 21.33 -27.00 -1.46
C ALA A 136 21.16 -27.56 -0.04
N THR A 137 20.09 -27.14 0.63
CA THR A 137 19.65 -27.65 1.93
C THR A 137 18.16 -27.89 1.95
N ARG A 138 17.73 -28.88 2.77
CA ARG A 138 16.31 -29.11 3.14
C ARG A 138 16.07 -28.92 4.62
N ASP A 139 17.10 -28.59 5.38
CA ASP A 139 17.03 -28.47 6.83
C ASP A 139 16.22 -27.25 7.18
N LEU A 140 15.02 -27.44 7.71
CA LEU A 140 14.13 -26.41 8.21
C LEU A 140 14.26 -26.30 9.72
N ILE A 141 14.48 -25.06 10.18
CA ILE A 141 14.50 -24.75 11.60
C ILE A 141 13.35 -23.80 11.93
N GLY A 142 12.73 -24.02 13.10
CA GLY A 142 11.78 -23.06 13.68
C GLY A 142 12.56 -21.82 14.15
N ARG A 143 12.14 -20.63 13.70
CA ARG A 143 12.57 -19.36 14.28
C ARG A 143 11.47 -18.88 15.20
N GLY A 144 11.78 -18.76 16.50
CA GLY A 144 10.82 -18.33 17.51
C GLY A 144 9.92 -17.16 17.07
N ARG A 145 8.78 -17.04 17.71
CA ARG A 145 7.73 -16.05 17.43
C ARG A 145 8.29 -14.63 17.38
N CYS A 146 7.65 -13.75 16.63
CA CYS A 146 7.99 -12.34 16.59
C CYS A 146 7.80 -11.71 17.97
N ARG A 147 8.70 -10.83 18.40
CA ARG A 147 8.75 -10.22 19.73
C ARG A 147 7.60 -9.25 20.08
N GLN A 148 6.58 -9.12 19.26
CA GLN A 148 5.47 -8.20 19.51
C GLN A 148 4.13 -8.90 19.20
N GLY A 149 3.47 -9.33 20.27
CA GLY A 149 1.99 -9.30 20.39
C GLY A 149 1.14 -10.22 19.50
N ASP A 150 1.70 -10.91 18.53
CA ASP A 150 0.95 -11.82 17.65
C ASP A 150 1.09 -13.25 18.13
N ASP A 151 0.32 -13.60 19.15
CA ASP A 151 0.26 -14.99 19.65
C ASP A 151 -0.37 -15.96 18.65
N GLU A 152 -1.05 -15.48 17.61
CA GLU A 152 -1.68 -16.25 16.54
C GLU A 152 -0.81 -16.41 15.28
N ALA A 153 0.32 -15.71 15.18
CA ALA A 153 1.16 -15.83 13.97
C ALA A 153 1.82 -17.19 13.88
N PRO A 154 1.80 -17.87 12.70
CA PRO A 154 2.43 -19.16 12.52
C PRO A 154 3.96 -19.09 12.81
N PRO A 155 4.54 -20.16 13.34
CA PRO A 155 5.96 -20.20 13.66
C PRO A 155 6.77 -19.93 12.39
N ARG A 156 7.70 -18.96 12.48
CA ARG A 156 8.56 -18.62 11.36
C ARG A 156 9.53 -19.79 11.10
N GLN A 157 9.61 -20.22 9.87
CA GLN A 157 10.55 -21.22 9.39
C GLN A 157 11.73 -20.60 8.68
N ALA A 158 12.85 -21.30 8.65
CA ALA A 158 14.00 -20.90 7.86
C ALA A 158 14.81 -22.12 7.42
N PHE A 159 15.34 -22.07 6.22
CA PHE A 159 16.34 -23.02 5.77
C PHE A 159 17.66 -22.75 6.46
N GLN A 160 18.30 -23.79 6.99
CA GLN A 160 19.59 -23.74 7.63
C GLN A 160 20.62 -24.49 6.78
N PHE A 161 21.70 -23.81 6.39
CA PHE A 161 22.82 -24.45 5.74
C PHE A 161 23.79 -25.03 6.81
N PRO A 162 24.38 -26.21 6.59
CA PRO A 162 25.35 -26.77 7.51
C PRO A 162 26.57 -25.87 7.71
N GLY A 163 27.02 -25.73 8.97
CA GLY A 163 28.15 -24.87 9.32
C GLY A 163 29.42 -25.26 8.57
N ALA A 164 29.75 -26.53 8.52
CA ALA A 164 30.95 -27.04 7.82
C ALA A 164 30.96 -26.70 6.32
N VAL A 165 29.79 -26.77 5.64
CA VAL A 165 29.66 -26.40 4.23
C VAL A 165 29.89 -24.90 4.05
N CYS A 166 29.35 -24.07 4.95
CA CYS A 166 29.53 -22.63 4.91
C CYS A 166 30.97 -22.21 5.29
N ASP A 167 31.62 -22.91 6.17
CA ASP A 167 33.00 -22.59 6.59
C ASP A 167 34.00 -22.85 5.48
N ALA A 168 33.80 -23.92 4.68
CA ALA A 168 34.62 -24.24 3.51
C ALA A 168 34.29 -23.40 2.26
N CYS A 169 33.27 -22.54 2.32
CA CYS A 169 32.77 -21.81 1.17
C CYS A 169 33.57 -20.51 0.90
N GLY A 170 34.12 -20.35 -0.31
CA GLY A 170 34.84 -19.14 -0.72
C GLY A 170 33.98 -17.86 -0.74
N LEU A 171 32.63 -17.98 -0.74
CA LEU A 171 31.71 -16.84 -0.69
C LEU A 171 31.24 -16.49 0.73
N ARG A 172 31.79 -17.15 1.77
CA ARG A 172 31.35 -17.01 3.16
C ARG A 172 31.29 -15.55 3.61
N SER A 173 32.33 -14.78 3.38
CA SER A 173 32.42 -13.37 3.79
C SER A 173 31.32 -12.48 3.20
N ARG A 174 30.86 -12.80 2.00
CA ARG A 174 29.76 -12.12 1.30
C ARG A 174 28.39 -12.72 1.66
N CYS A 175 28.35 -13.86 2.35
CA CYS A 175 27.13 -14.60 2.61
C CYS A 175 26.63 -14.43 4.06
N THR A 176 27.50 -14.59 5.06
CA THR A 176 27.11 -14.57 6.47
C THR A 176 28.15 -13.92 7.37
N ARG A 177 27.69 -13.33 8.48
CA ARG A 177 28.52 -12.83 9.58
C ARG A 177 28.55 -13.79 10.77
N ALA A 178 27.89 -14.95 10.63
CA ALA A 178 27.89 -15.94 11.70
C ALA A 178 29.31 -16.44 11.97
N GLY A 179 29.63 -16.74 13.23
CA GLY A 179 30.93 -17.30 13.62
C GLY A 179 31.17 -18.69 13.01
N PRO A 180 32.40 -19.19 13.13
CA PRO A 180 32.76 -20.56 12.66
C PRO A 180 31.79 -21.60 13.21
N GLY A 181 31.54 -22.65 12.47
CA GLY A 181 30.60 -23.73 12.80
C GLY A 181 29.11 -23.35 12.62
N LYS A 182 28.80 -22.09 12.31
CA LYS A 182 27.42 -21.64 12.08
C LYS A 182 27.19 -21.36 10.61
N GLY A 183 26.19 -22.00 10.01
CA GLY A 183 25.81 -21.83 8.62
C GLY A 183 24.88 -20.63 8.40
N ARG A 184 24.67 -20.34 7.14
CA ARG A 184 23.67 -19.32 6.71
C ARG A 184 22.25 -19.80 6.98
N THR A 185 21.40 -18.89 7.44
CA THR A 185 19.96 -19.11 7.58
C THR A 185 19.19 -18.25 6.57
N VAL A 186 18.22 -18.83 5.89
CA VAL A 186 17.35 -18.14 4.93
C VAL A 186 15.91 -18.27 5.38
N ALA A 187 15.28 -17.17 5.79
CA ALA A 187 13.90 -17.20 6.29
C ALA A 187 12.91 -17.57 5.18
N LEU A 188 12.04 -18.54 5.47
CA LEU A 188 10.90 -18.90 4.65
C LEU A 188 9.71 -18.04 5.09
N HIS A 189 9.10 -17.32 4.17
CA HIS A 189 7.91 -16.51 4.46
C HIS A 189 6.67 -17.40 4.42
N PRO A 190 5.66 -17.24 5.30
CA PRO A 190 4.43 -18.03 5.21
C PRO A 190 3.78 -17.93 3.83
N GLN A 191 3.76 -16.75 3.21
CA GLN A 191 3.24 -16.51 1.87
C GLN A 191 4.37 -16.47 0.81
N GLU A 192 5.38 -17.34 0.94
CA GLU A 192 6.52 -17.34 0.00
C GLU A 192 6.09 -17.60 -1.45
N ARG A 193 5.06 -18.43 -1.68
CA ARG A 193 4.46 -18.68 -3.00
C ARG A 193 4.03 -17.38 -3.66
N LEU A 194 3.18 -16.62 -3.01
CA LEU A 194 2.66 -15.33 -3.52
C LEU A 194 3.78 -14.31 -3.80
N LEU A 195 4.81 -14.30 -2.96
CA LEU A 195 5.97 -13.43 -3.16
C LEU A 195 6.82 -13.86 -4.35
N GLN A 196 6.95 -15.16 -4.63
CA GLN A 196 7.66 -15.67 -5.79
C GLN A 196 6.90 -15.40 -7.08
N GLU A 197 5.59 -15.64 -7.09
CA GLU A 197 4.70 -15.30 -8.22
C GLU A 197 4.78 -13.81 -8.55
N ALA A 198 4.71 -12.94 -7.54
CA ALA A 198 4.85 -11.50 -7.74
C ALA A 198 6.21 -11.10 -8.34
N ARG A 199 7.31 -11.71 -7.87
CA ARG A 199 8.65 -11.45 -8.44
C ARG A 199 8.80 -12.00 -9.87
N ALA A 200 8.11 -13.08 -10.20
CA ALA A 200 8.07 -13.59 -11.57
C ALA A 200 7.30 -12.62 -12.48
N LEU A 201 6.15 -12.12 -12.02
CA LEU A 201 5.37 -11.10 -12.72
C LEU A 201 6.17 -9.80 -12.92
N GLU A 202 6.92 -9.34 -11.92
CA GLU A 202 7.77 -8.14 -12.03
C GLU A 202 8.81 -8.22 -13.16
N LYS A 203 9.22 -9.43 -13.51
CA LYS A 203 10.20 -9.70 -14.59
C LYS A 203 9.54 -9.90 -15.96
N SER A 204 8.22 -10.02 -16.00
CA SER A 204 7.49 -10.24 -17.24
C SER A 204 7.33 -8.93 -18.04
N PRO A 205 7.21 -9.01 -19.38
CA PRO A 205 6.93 -7.83 -20.21
C PRO A 205 5.62 -7.12 -19.84
N GLU A 206 4.63 -7.87 -19.37
CA GLU A 206 3.31 -7.36 -18.96
C GLU A 206 3.39 -6.37 -17.81
N PHE A 207 4.42 -6.47 -16.96
CA PHE A 207 4.55 -5.60 -15.79
C PHE A 207 4.64 -4.11 -16.15
N SER A 208 5.12 -3.78 -17.34
CA SER A 208 5.19 -2.40 -17.83
C SER A 208 3.80 -1.76 -17.96
N GLU A 209 2.77 -2.55 -18.26
CA GLU A 209 1.38 -2.08 -18.34
C GLU A 209 0.83 -1.74 -16.96
N TYR A 210 1.09 -2.57 -15.96
CA TYR A 210 0.72 -2.30 -14.57
C TYR A 210 1.37 -1.02 -14.03
N ILE A 211 2.63 -0.75 -14.38
CA ILE A 211 3.28 0.51 -14.02
C ILE A 211 2.53 1.70 -14.63
N ARG A 212 2.07 1.62 -15.87
CA ARG A 212 1.28 2.67 -16.53
C ARG A 212 -0.07 2.88 -15.85
N LYS A 213 -0.79 1.80 -15.52
CA LYS A 213 -2.04 1.88 -14.74
C LYS A 213 -1.81 2.59 -13.39
N ARG A 214 -0.73 2.27 -12.69
CA ARG A 214 -0.39 2.91 -11.39
C ARG A 214 -0.11 4.41 -11.53
N GLN A 215 0.52 4.85 -12.61
CA GLN A 215 0.79 6.28 -12.84
C GLN A 215 -0.48 7.13 -12.86
N VAL A 216 -1.61 6.55 -13.28
CA VAL A 216 -2.90 7.24 -13.24
C VAL A 216 -3.27 7.65 -11.82
N ALA A 217 -3.10 6.77 -10.83
CA ALA A 217 -3.35 7.10 -9.44
C ALA A 217 -2.42 8.22 -8.92
N GLU A 218 -1.15 8.21 -9.31
CA GLU A 218 -0.21 9.28 -8.95
C GLU A 218 -0.63 10.64 -9.52
N HIS A 219 -1.09 10.67 -10.77
CA HIS A 219 -1.62 11.91 -11.38
C HIS A 219 -2.86 12.41 -10.66
N ARG A 220 -3.77 11.51 -10.26
CA ARG A 220 -4.97 11.90 -9.52
C ARG A 220 -4.63 12.40 -8.11
N LEU A 221 -3.68 11.78 -7.42
CA LEU A 221 -3.15 12.28 -6.15
C LEU A 221 -2.50 13.67 -6.32
N ALA A 222 -1.73 13.89 -7.38
CA ALA A 222 -1.16 15.20 -7.68
C ALA A 222 -2.27 16.25 -7.87
N ARG A 223 -3.38 15.90 -8.51
CA ARG A 223 -4.54 16.79 -8.65
C ARG A 223 -5.18 17.13 -7.30
N LEU A 224 -5.35 16.15 -6.40
CA LEU A 224 -5.84 16.41 -5.05
C LEU A 224 -4.92 17.36 -4.28
N VAL A 225 -3.60 17.20 -4.46
CA VAL A 225 -2.61 18.12 -3.87
C VAL A 225 -2.79 19.54 -4.37
N GLN A 226 -3.04 19.76 -5.66
CA GLN A 226 -3.35 21.08 -6.22
C GLN A 226 -4.65 21.67 -5.63
N LEU A 227 -5.62 20.83 -5.28
CA LEU A 227 -6.85 21.23 -4.60
C LEU A 227 -6.67 21.46 -3.09
N GLY A 228 -5.43 21.42 -2.60
CA GLY A 228 -5.09 21.83 -1.23
C GLY A 228 -5.20 20.71 -0.18
N ILE A 229 -5.31 19.44 -0.59
CA ILE A 229 -5.48 18.31 0.35
C ILE A 229 -4.26 18.06 1.26
N ARG A 230 -3.10 18.66 0.98
CA ARG A 230 -1.92 18.54 1.86
C ARG A 230 -2.13 19.11 3.25
N GLN A 231 -3.10 20.00 3.43
CA GLN A 231 -3.47 20.56 4.70
C GLN A 231 -4.88 20.15 5.07
N ALA A 232 -5.03 19.44 6.18
CA ALA A 232 -6.34 19.23 6.77
C ALA A 232 -6.89 20.59 7.24
N ARG A 233 -8.07 20.95 6.78
CA ARG A 233 -8.79 22.17 7.21
C ARG A 233 -9.57 21.94 8.49
N TYR A 234 -9.75 20.69 8.87
CA TYR A 234 -10.58 20.28 10.00
C TYR A 234 -9.80 19.34 10.91
N PHE A 235 -10.21 19.24 12.16
CA PHE A 235 -9.68 18.29 13.12
C PHE A 235 -10.43 16.97 13.06
N GLY A 236 -9.70 15.86 13.18
CA GLY A 236 -10.20 14.49 13.17
C GLY A 236 -10.31 13.88 11.77
N ARG A 237 -10.13 12.57 11.70
CA ARG A 237 -10.11 11.81 10.43
C ARG A 237 -11.42 11.90 9.66
N ARG A 238 -12.56 11.85 10.35
CA ARG A 238 -13.88 11.91 9.70
C ARG A 238 -14.06 13.20 8.90
N LYS A 239 -13.71 14.36 9.48
CA LYS A 239 -13.81 15.65 8.82
C LYS A 239 -12.75 15.82 7.71
N THR A 240 -11.56 15.28 7.93
CA THR A 240 -10.50 15.22 6.91
C THR A 240 -10.93 14.34 5.73
N LEU A 241 -11.60 13.21 5.99
CA LEU A 241 -12.18 12.35 4.94
C LEU A 241 -13.25 13.10 4.14
N PHE A 242 -14.11 13.89 4.79
CA PHE A 242 -15.07 14.73 4.09
C PHE A 242 -14.38 15.71 3.15
N GLN A 243 -13.34 16.43 3.63
CA GLN A 243 -12.53 17.31 2.78
C GLN A 243 -11.93 16.55 1.58
N ALA A 244 -11.40 15.37 1.81
CA ALA A 244 -10.80 14.54 0.76
C ALA A 244 -11.83 14.10 -0.28
N ARG A 245 -13.03 13.68 0.15
CA ARG A 245 -14.13 13.29 -0.75
C ARG A 245 -14.64 14.46 -1.60
N ILE A 246 -14.78 15.66 -1.02
CA ILE A 246 -15.11 16.85 -1.79
C ILE A 246 -14.02 17.18 -2.82
N ALA A 247 -12.75 17.12 -2.44
CA ALA A 247 -11.65 17.35 -3.37
C ALA A 247 -11.64 16.30 -4.51
N ALA A 248 -11.91 15.02 -4.19
CA ALA A 248 -12.04 13.96 -5.19
C ALA A 248 -13.22 14.19 -6.14
N ALA A 249 -14.37 14.62 -5.61
CA ALA A 249 -15.54 14.99 -6.41
C ALA A 249 -15.22 16.14 -7.38
N VAL A 250 -14.59 17.21 -6.90
CA VAL A 250 -14.16 18.34 -7.75
C VAL A 250 -13.14 17.86 -8.80
N ALA A 251 -12.18 17.03 -8.42
CA ALA A 251 -11.21 16.46 -9.34
C ALA A 251 -11.88 15.63 -10.44
N ASN A 252 -12.87 14.79 -10.09
CA ASN A 252 -13.63 14.00 -11.05
C ASN A 252 -14.47 14.85 -11.99
N LEU A 253 -15.23 15.82 -11.44
CA LEU A 253 -16.06 16.72 -12.23
C LEU A 253 -15.23 17.55 -13.22
N THR A 254 -14.10 18.08 -12.79
CA THR A 254 -13.20 18.84 -13.69
C THR A 254 -12.61 17.97 -14.79
N LEU A 255 -12.31 16.68 -14.50
CA LEU A 255 -11.84 15.74 -15.51
C LEU A 255 -12.92 15.43 -16.55
N VAL A 256 -14.15 15.18 -16.10
CA VAL A 256 -15.29 14.90 -16.96
C VAL A 256 -15.63 16.11 -17.83
N ALA A 257 -15.67 17.32 -17.22
CA ALA A 257 -15.91 18.54 -17.97
C ALA A 257 -14.86 18.81 -19.05
N ALA A 258 -13.58 18.51 -18.74
CA ALA A 258 -12.51 18.65 -19.74
C ALA A 258 -12.56 17.63 -20.89
N ARG A 259 -13.24 16.50 -20.67
CA ARG A 259 -13.43 15.44 -21.69
C ARG A 259 -14.77 15.52 -22.41
N ALA A 260 -15.69 16.35 -21.93
CA ALA A 260 -16.95 16.59 -22.62
C ALA A 260 -16.67 17.13 -24.03
N PRO A 261 -17.34 16.64 -25.08
CA PRO A 261 -17.18 17.19 -26.42
C PRO A 261 -17.53 18.66 -26.38
N GLN A 262 -16.58 19.51 -26.76
CA GLN A 262 -16.88 20.90 -27.03
C GLN A 262 -17.78 20.88 -28.26
N ASN A 263 -19.06 21.25 -28.13
CA ASN A 263 -19.96 21.42 -29.24
C ASN A 263 -19.40 22.53 -30.15
N HIS A 264 -18.54 22.16 -31.08
CA HIS A 264 -18.41 22.87 -32.32
C HIS A 264 -19.71 22.57 -33.09
N GLU A 265 -20.36 23.58 -33.59
CA GLU A 265 -21.61 23.54 -34.38
C GLU A 265 -21.49 22.79 -35.74
N ASP A 266 -20.64 21.80 -35.85
CA ASP A 266 -20.53 20.90 -36.98
C ASP A 266 -21.18 19.57 -36.62
N GLY A 267 -22.33 19.32 -37.25
CA GLY A 267 -23.32 18.27 -37.06
C GLY A 267 -22.85 16.80 -37.16
N THR A 268 -21.84 16.41 -36.39
CA THR A 268 -21.44 15.03 -36.24
C THR A 268 -21.93 14.50 -34.88
N GLU A 269 -22.66 13.40 -34.93
CA GLU A 269 -23.26 12.75 -33.76
C GLU A 269 -22.27 12.51 -32.63
N PRO A 270 -22.67 12.75 -31.35
CA PRO A 270 -21.80 12.56 -30.19
C PRO A 270 -21.51 11.08 -30.02
N ARG A 271 -20.23 10.71 -30.04
CA ARG A 271 -19.77 9.38 -29.60
C ARG A 271 -20.26 9.15 -28.18
N THR A 272 -21.06 8.12 -27.99
CA THR A 272 -21.69 7.67 -26.75
C THR A 272 -20.78 7.79 -25.53
N ALA A 273 -21.24 8.52 -24.53
CA ALA A 273 -20.51 8.78 -23.30
C ALA A 273 -20.94 7.86 -22.14
N PRO A 274 -20.47 6.59 -22.05
CA PRO A 274 -20.70 5.75 -20.86
C PRO A 274 -20.01 6.34 -19.62
N SER A 275 -18.94 7.10 -19.80
CA SER A 275 -18.14 7.66 -18.69
C SER A 275 -18.81 8.77 -17.90
N PHE A 276 -19.70 9.57 -18.51
CA PHE A 276 -20.37 10.68 -17.81
C PHE A 276 -21.31 10.20 -16.71
N PHE A 277 -22.15 9.19 -17.00
CA PHE A 277 -23.08 8.64 -16.02
C PHE A 277 -22.37 7.93 -14.89
N LEU A 278 -21.29 7.21 -15.19
CA LEU A 278 -20.45 6.56 -14.16
C LEU A 278 -19.77 7.61 -13.27
N ALA A 279 -19.20 8.65 -13.87
CA ALA A 279 -18.58 9.76 -13.13
C ALA A 279 -19.57 10.47 -12.21
N ALA A 280 -20.74 10.82 -12.71
CA ALA A 280 -21.79 11.49 -11.94
C ALA A 280 -22.28 10.57 -10.79
N LYS A 281 -22.53 9.29 -11.06
CA LYS A 281 -22.98 8.30 -10.07
C LYS A 281 -21.91 8.08 -8.99
N THR A 282 -20.65 7.89 -9.37
CA THR A 282 -19.53 7.68 -8.45
C THR A 282 -19.28 8.91 -7.59
N THR A 283 -19.26 10.09 -8.21
CA THR A 283 -19.07 11.36 -7.50
C THR A 283 -20.21 11.63 -6.53
N LEU A 284 -21.47 11.41 -6.93
CA LEU A 284 -22.62 11.57 -6.08
C LEU A 284 -22.60 10.60 -4.88
N ARG A 285 -22.25 9.34 -5.10
CA ARG A 285 -22.13 8.35 -4.02
C ARG A 285 -21.01 8.69 -3.03
N LEU A 286 -19.85 9.17 -3.49
CA LEU A 286 -18.77 9.64 -2.62
C LEU A 286 -19.24 10.76 -1.67
N VAL A 287 -20.06 11.68 -2.16
CA VAL A 287 -20.59 12.80 -1.36
C VAL A 287 -21.72 12.33 -0.45
N LEU A 288 -22.71 11.60 -0.97
CA LEU A 288 -23.91 11.20 -0.23
C LEU A 288 -23.62 10.26 0.95
N ARG A 289 -22.64 9.36 0.84
CA ARG A 289 -22.24 8.50 1.95
C ARG A 289 -21.82 9.27 3.21
N HIS A 290 -21.32 10.47 3.03
CA HIS A 290 -20.95 11.32 4.17
C HIS A 290 -22.15 12.06 4.78
N ILE A 291 -23.12 12.43 3.96
CA ILE A 291 -24.33 13.15 4.40
C ILE A 291 -25.27 12.22 5.18
N SER A 292 -25.31 10.93 4.84
CA SER A 292 -26.19 9.94 5.47
C SER A 292 -25.74 9.43 6.83
N SER A 293 -24.51 9.75 7.26
CA SER A 293 -24.06 9.41 8.62
C SER A 293 -24.50 10.52 9.59
N PRO A 294 -25.07 10.18 10.78
CA PRO A 294 -25.54 11.19 11.72
C PRO A 294 -24.40 12.16 12.09
N ILE A 295 -24.67 13.43 11.93
CA ILE A 295 -23.77 14.51 12.36
C ILE A 295 -24.06 14.69 13.85
N ASP A 296 -23.18 14.14 14.70
CA ASP A 296 -23.18 14.54 16.09
C ASP A 296 -22.92 16.04 16.17
N SER A 297 -23.78 16.72 16.91
CA SER A 297 -23.77 18.16 17.13
C SER A 297 -22.41 18.65 17.60
N VAL A 298 -21.64 19.29 16.76
CA VAL A 298 -20.32 19.83 17.09
C VAL A 298 -20.41 21.35 17.13
N SER A 299 -20.20 21.91 18.33
CA SER A 299 -19.87 23.31 18.52
C SER A 299 -18.65 23.69 17.67
N VAL A 300 -18.77 24.76 16.90
CA VAL A 300 -17.70 25.30 16.05
C VAL A 300 -16.70 26.05 16.91
N PRO A 301 -15.46 25.56 17.10
CA PRO A 301 -14.38 26.36 17.66
C PRO A 301 -13.63 27.10 16.56
N ASP A 302 -13.17 28.27 16.94
CA ASP A 302 -12.44 29.26 16.17
C ASP A 302 -11.27 28.68 15.34
N MET A 303 -11.22 29.05 14.05
CA MET A 303 -10.29 28.50 13.05
C MET A 303 -8.90 29.08 13.21
N ARG A 304 -8.02 28.44 13.99
CA ARG A 304 -6.57 28.65 13.87
C ARG A 304 -5.95 27.51 13.08
N ARG A 305 -5.15 27.87 12.07
CA ARG A 305 -4.50 26.96 11.12
C ARG A 305 -3.69 25.88 11.83
N ALA A 306 -4.12 24.64 11.76
CA ALA A 306 -3.27 23.48 12.04
C ALA A 306 -2.65 22.99 10.73
N THR A 307 -1.33 22.93 10.68
CA THR A 307 -0.60 22.34 9.55
C THR A 307 -0.58 20.82 9.72
N ALA A 308 -1.48 20.14 9.06
CA ALA A 308 -1.41 18.69 8.92
C ALA A 308 -0.83 18.36 7.54
N THR A 309 0.32 17.68 7.52
CA THR A 309 0.94 17.20 6.27
C THR A 309 0.43 15.79 6.00
N GLY A 310 -0.48 15.64 5.05
CA GLY A 310 -0.88 14.34 4.55
C GLY A 310 0.25 13.71 3.71
N VAL A 311 0.51 12.42 3.89
CA VAL A 311 1.41 11.65 3.03
C VAL A 311 0.55 10.82 2.09
N PHE A 312 0.87 10.90 0.81
CA PHE A 312 0.19 10.22 -0.28
C PHE A 312 1.04 9.04 -0.73
N GLY A 313 0.49 7.84 -0.72
CA GLY A 313 1.07 6.60 -1.22
C GLY A 313 0.34 6.10 -2.43
#